data_12af77fa75ab368da4bfe96b8f7c07ba
#
_entry.id   12af77fa75ab368da4bfe96b8f7c07ba
#
_cell.length_a   1.000
_cell.length_b   1.000
_cell.length_c   1.000
_cell.angle_alpha   90.00
_cell.angle_beta   90.00
_cell.angle_gamma   90.00
#
_symmetry.space_group_name_H-M   'P 1'
#
loop_
_entity.id
_entity.type
_entity.pdbx_description
1 polymer ?
#
loop_
_entity_poly.entity_id
_entity_poly.type
_entity_poly.pdbx_seq_one_letter_code
_entity_poly.pdbx_strand_id
1 'polypeptide(L)'
;MTPRAPHRRLLAAAAALVLSLVAVLASSPASAAPTFAPAGQATIHPGVQMFTDGAQCTANFVFTDSVDVYIGYAAHCAGLGEATDTDGCLAGTLPVGTPVEIDGASRPGTLAYSSWATMQAVGETDPDTCAYNDLALVRIDPADAAKVNPSIPHWGGPTGLNTTGVPAGTQVHSYGNSSLRQGIALLSPKTGLSLGTTGGGWTHPVYTVTPGIPGDSGSAFLDAQGRALGVLSTLAIAPIPLSNNVSDLSRALDYMRAHTALDAIQLASGDLAFNGAQLPLGLGL
;
A
#
# COMPACT_ATOMS: atom_id res chain seq x y z
N MET A 1 -39.24 -70.80 -61.82
CA MET A 1 -40.30 -69.97 -61.26
C MET A 1 -39.98 -69.84 -59.77
N THR A 2 -39.37 -68.76 -59.37
CA THR A 2 -39.02 -68.48 -57.99
C THR A 2 -39.92 -67.37 -57.42
N PRO A 3 -40.55 -67.55 -56.26
CA PRO A 3 -41.28 -66.46 -55.60
C PRO A 3 -40.34 -65.63 -54.76
N ARG A 4 -40.45 -64.33 -54.95
CA ARG A 4 -39.76 -63.30 -54.22
C ARG A 4 -40.33 -63.20 -52.80
N ALA A 5 -39.43 -63.22 -51.79
CA ALA A 5 -39.76 -62.90 -50.40
C ALA A 5 -39.80 -61.37 -50.14
N PRO A 6 -40.69 -60.87 -49.32
CA PRO A 6 -40.76 -59.43 -49.04
C PRO A 6 -39.77 -58.99 -47.94
N HIS A 7 -39.03 -57.97 -48.27
CA HIS A 7 -38.14 -57.29 -47.28
C HIS A 7 -38.93 -56.58 -46.20
N ARG A 8 -38.89 -57.14 -44.99
CA ARG A 8 -39.28 -56.41 -43.80
C ARG A 8 -38.21 -55.36 -43.47
N ARG A 9 -38.53 -54.08 -43.69
CA ARG A 9 -37.77 -52.97 -43.21
C ARG A 9 -37.99 -52.84 -41.70
N LEU A 10 -37.02 -53.27 -40.91
CA LEU A 10 -36.89 -52.96 -39.50
C LEU A 10 -36.44 -51.48 -39.37
N LEU A 11 -37.36 -50.63 -39.02
CA LEU A 11 -37.09 -49.26 -38.59
C LEU A 11 -36.47 -49.36 -37.17
N ALA A 12 -35.15 -49.28 -37.13
CA ALA A 12 -34.45 -49.05 -35.86
C ALA A 12 -34.63 -47.60 -35.47
N ALA A 13 -35.52 -47.35 -34.51
CA ALA A 13 -35.64 -46.06 -33.84
C ALA A 13 -34.39 -45.87 -32.94
N ALA A 14 -33.45 -45.12 -33.45
CA ALA A 14 -32.32 -44.65 -32.63
C ALA A 14 -32.87 -43.57 -31.70
N ALA A 15 -33.16 -43.92 -30.47
CA ALA A 15 -33.41 -42.97 -29.40
C ALA A 15 -32.08 -42.25 -29.08
N ALA A 16 -31.89 -41.09 -29.70
CA ALA A 16 -30.82 -40.18 -29.31
C ALA A 16 -31.10 -39.65 -27.90
N LEU A 17 -30.52 -40.28 -26.91
CA LEU A 17 -30.51 -39.76 -25.53
C LEU A 17 -29.57 -38.54 -25.53
N VAL A 18 -30.15 -37.35 -25.73
CA VAL A 18 -29.44 -36.09 -25.53
C VAL A 18 -29.25 -35.95 -24.01
N LEU A 19 -28.12 -36.42 -23.54
CA LEU A 19 -27.61 -36.09 -22.21
C LEU A 19 -27.28 -34.58 -22.23
N SER A 20 -28.22 -33.75 -21.87
CA SER A 20 -27.99 -32.35 -21.56
C SER A 20 -27.15 -32.30 -20.29
N LEU A 21 -25.82 -32.29 -20.47
CA LEU A 21 -24.88 -31.97 -19.42
C LEU A 21 -25.07 -30.49 -19.06
N VAL A 22 -25.98 -30.22 -18.15
CA VAL A 22 -26.07 -28.90 -17.52
C VAL A 22 -24.81 -28.75 -16.70
N ALA A 23 -23.78 -28.17 -17.30
CA ALA A 23 -22.64 -27.64 -16.56
C ALA A 23 -23.19 -26.52 -15.68
N VAL A 24 -23.51 -26.84 -14.44
CA VAL A 24 -23.67 -25.84 -13.37
C VAL A 24 -22.29 -25.23 -13.23
N LEU A 25 -22.05 -24.14 -13.95
CA LEU A 25 -20.98 -23.22 -13.65
C LEU A 25 -21.29 -22.71 -12.24
N ALA A 26 -20.72 -23.37 -11.24
CA ALA A 26 -20.63 -22.82 -9.91
C ALA A 26 -19.84 -21.53 -10.06
N SER A 27 -20.53 -20.42 -10.31
CA SER A 27 -19.98 -19.09 -10.13
C SER A 27 -19.60 -19.05 -8.65
N SER A 28 -18.29 -19.16 -8.37
CA SER A 28 -17.76 -18.82 -7.06
C SER A 28 -18.34 -17.44 -6.74
N PRO A 29 -18.95 -17.23 -5.56
CA PRO A 29 -19.41 -15.91 -5.20
C PRO A 29 -18.19 -14.98 -5.36
N ALA A 30 -18.34 -13.96 -6.20
CA ALA A 30 -17.35 -12.90 -6.26
C ALA A 30 -17.22 -12.40 -4.82
N SER A 31 -16.02 -12.52 -4.23
CA SER A 31 -15.76 -11.98 -2.90
C SER A 31 -16.13 -10.50 -2.99
N ALA A 32 -17.08 -10.07 -2.17
CA ALA A 32 -17.43 -8.66 -2.12
C ALA A 32 -16.17 -7.89 -1.72
N ALA A 33 -15.91 -6.78 -2.41
CA ALA A 33 -14.80 -5.91 -2.03
C ALA A 33 -14.92 -5.57 -0.53
N PRO A 34 -13.80 -5.47 0.20
CA PRO A 34 -13.82 -5.12 1.61
C PRO A 34 -14.62 -3.83 1.85
N THR A 35 -15.52 -3.86 2.82
CA THR A 35 -16.28 -2.66 3.21
C THR A 35 -15.51 -1.95 4.31
N PHE A 36 -15.13 -0.71 4.06
CA PHE A 36 -14.42 0.12 5.01
C PHE A 36 -15.37 0.83 6.00
N ALA A 37 -14.86 1.09 7.21
CA ALA A 37 -15.56 1.93 8.18
C ALA A 37 -15.68 3.37 7.65
N PRO A 38 -16.73 4.13 8.01
CA PRO A 38 -16.74 5.58 7.80
C PRO A 38 -15.53 6.24 8.49
N ALA A 39 -14.91 7.24 7.86
CA ALA A 39 -13.68 7.85 8.37
C ALA A 39 -13.76 8.31 9.83
N GLY A 40 -14.91 8.86 10.27
CA GLY A 40 -15.12 9.30 11.66
C GLY A 40 -15.32 8.17 12.68
N GLN A 41 -15.36 6.90 12.26
CA GLN A 41 -15.53 5.71 13.10
C GLN A 41 -14.36 4.74 13.00
N ALA A 42 -13.51 4.91 12.00
CA ALA A 42 -12.36 4.06 11.79
C ALA A 42 -11.33 4.25 12.91
N THR A 43 -10.78 3.14 13.38
CA THR A 43 -9.65 3.15 14.33
C THR A 43 -8.33 2.78 13.64
N ILE A 44 -8.38 2.25 12.43
CA ILE A 44 -7.21 1.90 11.61
C ILE A 44 -7.31 2.73 10.32
N HIS A 45 -6.31 3.57 10.08
CA HIS A 45 -6.28 4.47 8.93
C HIS A 45 -4.84 4.93 8.64
N PRO A 46 -4.54 5.51 7.48
CA PRO A 46 -3.27 6.20 7.27
C PRO A 46 -2.95 7.14 8.43
N GLY A 47 -1.71 7.10 8.89
CA GLY A 47 -1.29 7.92 10.03
C GLY A 47 -1.40 7.26 11.41
N VAL A 48 -1.93 6.04 11.55
CA VAL A 48 -1.82 5.30 12.82
C VAL A 48 -0.37 4.88 13.07
N GLN A 49 0.00 4.72 14.33
CA GLN A 49 1.32 4.18 14.68
C GLN A 49 1.36 2.68 14.41
N MET A 50 2.49 2.21 13.94
CA MET A 50 2.78 0.80 13.72
C MET A 50 4.09 0.45 14.40
N PHE A 51 4.15 -0.74 15.02
CA PHE A 51 5.31 -1.19 15.77
C PHE A 51 5.75 -2.57 15.29
N THR A 52 7.03 -2.67 14.92
CA THR A 52 7.63 -3.94 14.51
C THR A 52 8.88 -4.15 15.36
N ASP A 53 8.88 -5.20 16.19
CA ASP A 53 9.97 -5.48 17.16
C ASP A 53 10.38 -4.24 17.98
N GLY A 54 9.40 -3.42 18.36
CA GLY A 54 9.57 -2.19 19.15
C GLY A 54 9.95 -0.93 18.36
N ALA A 55 10.27 -1.04 17.07
CA ALA A 55 10.50 0.12 16.20
C ALA A 55 9.16 0.79 15.85
N GLN A 56 9.02 2.09 16.09
CA GLN A 56 7.81 2.85 15.81
C GLN A 56 7.89 3.56 14.46
N CYS A 57 6.86 3.36 13.65
CA CYS A 57 6.66 4.00 12.36
C CYS A 57 5.20 4.50 12.22
N THR A 58 4.92 5.17 11.10
CA THR A 58 3.60 5.69 10.76
C THR A 58 3.06 4.99 9.51
N ALA A 59 1.81 4.54 9.55
CA ALA A 59 1.12 3.95 8.41
C ALA A 59 0.96 4.93 7.24
N ASN A 60 1.08 4.43 5.99
CA ASN A 60 0.84 5.24 4.80
C ASN A 60 -0.57 5.06 4.22
N PHE A 61 -0.76 4.14 3.32
CA PHE A 61 -1.99 3.93 2.58
C PHE A 61 -2.60 2.58 2.89
N VAL A 62 -3.89 2.46 2.62
CA VAL A 62 -4.61 1.18 2.64
C VAL A 62 -4.59 0.58 1.24
N PHE A 63 -4.40 -0.73 1.19
CA PHE A 63 -4.42 -1.51 -0.03
C PHE A 63 -5.36 -2.70 0.16
N THR A 64 -5.82 -3.26 -0.93
CA THR A 64 -6.67 -4.45 -0.90
C THR A 64 -6.45 -5.29 -2.16
N ASP A 65 -6.61 -6.58 -2.02
CA ASP A 65 -6.94 -7.47 -3.11
C ASP A 65 -8.45 -7.81 -3.04
N SER A 66 -8.88 -8.90 -3.62
CA SER A 66 -10.29 -9.31 -3.55
C SER A 66 -10.71 -9.90 -2.20
N VAL A 67 -9.78 -10.14 -1.28
CA VAL A 67 -9.99 -10.90 -0.02
C VAL A 67 -9.49 -10.14 1.19
N ASP A 68 -8.23 -9.70 1.15
CA ASP A 68 -7.52 -9.15 2.30
C ASP A 68 -7.38 -7.62 2.22
N VAL A 69 -7.24 -7.00 3.39
CA VAL A 69 -6.92 -5.59 3.56
C VAL A 69 -5.50 -5.48 4.09
N TYR A 70 -4.74 -4.56 3.51
CA TYR A 70 -3.37 -4.27 3.90
C TYR A 70 -3.22 -2.81 4.26
N ILE A 71 -2.29 -2.52 5.17
CA ILE A 71 -1.83 -1.16 5.44
C ILE A 71 -0.34 -1.10 5.19
N GLY A 72 0.11 -0.03 4.53
CA GLY A 72 1.50 0.13 4.19
C GLY A 72 2.28 0.92 5.25
N TYR A 73 3.60 0.72 5.26
CA TYR A 73 4.58 1.54 5.97
C TYR A 73 5.94 1.42 5.26
N ALA A 74 7.03 1.95 5.81
CA ALA A 74 8.34 1.80 5.18
C ALA A 74 8.96 0.43 5.47
N ALA A 75 9.73 -0.13 4.54
CA ALA A 75 10.39 -1.42 4.72
C ALA A 75 11.45 -1.37 5.83
N HIS A 76 12.17 -0.24 5.97
CA HIS A 76 13.14 -0.05 7.04
C HIS A 76 12.51 -0.11 8.45
N CYS A 77 11.19 0.03 8.59
CA CYS A 77 10.46 -0.15 9.85
C CYS A 77 10.47 -1.61 10.35
N ALA A 78 10.77 -2.56 9.46
CA ALA A 78 11.06 -3.94 9.79
C ALA A 78 12.58 -4.24 9.70
N GLY A 79 13.42 -3.21 9.71
CA GLY A 79 14.87 -3.33 9.71
C GLY A 79 15.42 -3.81 11.04
N LEU A 80 16.57 -4.48 11.00
CA LEU A 80 17.32 -4.95 12.16
C LEU A 80 18.59 -4.13 12.43
N GLY A 81 18.90 -3.19 11.53
CA GLY A 81 20.12 -2.36 11.58
C GLY A 81 19.92 -1.03 12.30
N GLU A 82 20.97 -0.22 12.22
CA GLU A 82 20.93 1.15 12.72
C GLU A 82 19.99 2.02 11.86
N ALA A 83 19.46 3.09 12.44
CA ALA A 83 18.57 4.02 11.73
C ALA A 83 19.23 4.70 10.50
N THR A 84 20.54 4.57 10.35
CA THR A 84 21.34 5.06 9.22
C THR A 84 21.53 4.03 8.11
N ASP A 85 21.10 2.78 8.31
CA ASP A 85 21.17 1.73 7.30
C ASP A 85 20.00 1.92 6.34
N THR A 86 20.26 2.55 5.19
CA THR A 86 19.27 2.91 4.19
C THR A 86 19.38 2.10 2.89
N ASP A 87 20.40 1.24 2.76
CA ASP A 87 20.55 0.34 1.61
C ASP A 87 19.76 -0.95 1.84
N GLY A 88 18.58 -1.02 1.25
CA GLY A 88 17.67 -2.15 1.41
C GLY A 88 18.16 -3.48 0.84
N CYS A 89 19.19 -3.45 -0.01
CA CYS A 89 19.82 -4.67 -0.53
C CYS A 89 20.80 -5.30 0.47
N LEU A 90 21.30 -4.52 1.44
CA LEU A 90 22.34 -4.94 2.38
C LEU A 90 21.89 -4.90 3.84
N ALA A 91 20.99 -3.98 4.20
CA ALA A 91 20.55 -3.80 5.58
C ALA A 91 19.77 -5.03 6.08
N GLY A 92 19.99 -5.41 7.34
CA GLY A 92 19.22 -6.49 7.96
C GLY A 92 17.73 -6.19 7.99
N THR A 93 16.90 -7.20 7.73
CA THR A 93 15.44 -7.05 7.74
C THR A 93 14.74 -8.27 8.34
N LEU A 94 13.63 -8.04 9.01
CA LEU A 94 12.76 -9.09 9.53
C LEU A 94 12.07 -9.82 8.36
N PRO A 95 11.81 -11.13 8.51
CA PRO A 95 11.17 -11.92 7.46
C PRO A 95 9.69 -11.59 7.29
N VAL A 96 9.15 -11.83 6.10
CA VAL A 96 7.71 -11.89 5.86
C VAL A 96 7.09 -12.91 6.83
N GLY A 97 5.90 -12.59 7.37
CA GLY A 97 5.25 -13.34 8.44
C GLY A 97 5.46 -12.75 9.83
N THR A 98 6.36 -11.78 10.00
CA THR A 98 6.57 -11.10 11.29
C THR A 98 5.29 -10.40 11.74
N PRO A 99 4.87 -10.54 13.02
CA PRO A 99 3.77 -9.78 13.59
C PRO A 99 4.10 -8.28 13.64
N VAL A 100 3.11 -7.44 13.33
CA VAL A 100 3.22 -5.98 13.40
C VAL A 100 2.05 -5.44 14.21
N GLU A 101 2.31 -4.75 15.29
CA GLU A 101 1.28 -4.08 16.06
C GLU A 101 0.82 -2.82 15.32
N ILE A 102 -0.50 -2.64 15.23
CA ILE A 102 -1.15 -1.53 14.54
C ILE A 102 -2.05 -0.84 15.56
N ASP A 103 -1.82 0.44 15.78
CA ASP A 103 -2.67 1.21 16.71
C ASP A 103 -4.12 1.22 16.20
N GLY A 104 -5.06 0.97 17.13
CA GLY A 104 -6.48 0.80 16.81
C GLY A 104 -6.91 -0.60 16.40
N ALA A 105 -5.98 -1.52 16.12
CA ALA A 105 -6.30 -2.92 15.88
C ALA A 105 -6.50 -3.70 17.19
N SER A 106 -7.29 -4.78 17.14
CA SER A 106 -7.46 -5.69 18.27
C SER A 106 -6.47 -6.85 18.27
N ARG A 107 -5.78 -7.04 17.14
CA ARG A 107 -4.77 -8.09 16.92
C ARG A 107 -3.63 -7.54 16.08
N PRO A 108 -2.42 -8.06 16.25
CA PRO A 108 -1.33 -7.74 15.33
C PRO A 108 -1.69 -8.13 13.89
N GLY A 109 -1.28 -7.29 12.96
CA GLY A 109 -1.21 -7.65 11.55
C GLY A 109 0.00 -8.54 11.26
N THR A 110 0.16 -8.93 10.01
CA THR A 110 1.27 -9.77 9.56
C THR A 110 2.01 -9.08 8.44
N LEU A 111 3.32 -8.93 8.54
CA LEU A 111 4.17 -8.41 7.46
C LEU A 111 4.00 -9.32 6.23
N ALA A 112 3.30 -8.84 5.22
CA ALA A 112 2.99 -9.60 4.01
C ALA A 112 3.98 -9.35 2.88
N TYR A 113 4.59 -8.17 2.87
CA TYR A 113 5.59 -7.73 1.89
C TYR A 113 6.60 -6.80 2.53
N SER A 114 7.85 -6.93 2.14
CA SER A 114 8.92 -5.97 2.38
C SER A 114 9.76 -5.86 1.12
N SER A 115 9.94 -4.65 0.60
CA SER A 115 10.83 -4.41 -0.54
C SER A 115 12.26 -4.82 -0.23
N TRP A 116 12.75 -4.59 0.99
CA TRP A 116 14.10 -4.97 1.42
C TRP A 116 14.29 -6.49 1.40
N ALA A 117 13.36 -7.23 2.01
CA ALA A 117 13.42 -8.70 1.96
C ALA A 117 13.33 -9.24 0.53
N THR A 118 12.51 -8.61 -0.32
CA THR A 118 12.34 -9.01 -1.72
C THR A 118 13.60 -8.71 -2.53
N MET A 119 14.18 -7.50 -2.42
CA MET A 119 15.43 -7.13 -3.10
C MET A 119 16.57 -8.09 -2.78
N GLN A 120 16.72 -8.43 -1.50
CA GLN A 120 17.74 -9.39 -1.05
C GLN A 120 17.48 -10.80 -1.60
N ALA A 121 16.22 -11.24 -1.62
CA ALA A 121 15.86 -12.56 -2.12
C ALA A 121 16.10 -12.74 -3.63
N VAL A 122 15.91 -11.67 -4.41
CA VAL A 122 16.12 -11.72 -5.88
C VAL A 122 17.55 -11.32 -6.28
N GLY A 123 18.37 -10.85 -5.33
CA GLY A 123 19.74 -10.40 -5.61
C GLY A 123 19.77 -9.08 -6.39
N GLU A 124 18.94 -8.11 -6.00
CA GLU A 124 18.91 -6.77 -6.61
C GLU A 124 20.26 -6.07 -6.49
N THR A 125 20.67 -5.36 -7.53
CA THR A 125 21.96 -4.67 -7.60
C THR A 125 21.89 -3.25 -8.16
N ASP A 126 20.71 -2.82 -8.62
CA ASP A 126 20.54 -1.45 -9.07
C ASP A 126 20.64 -0.49 -7.88
N PRO A 127 21.59 0.46 -7.90
CA PRO A 127 21.88 1.29 -6.73
C PRO A 127 20.72 2.21 -6.33
N ASP A 128 19.92 2.68 -7.28
CA ASP A 128 18.79 3.55 -6.98
C ASP A 128 17.63 2.72 -6.39
N THR A 129 17.40 1.52 -6.88
CA THR A 129 16.42 0.57 -6.33
C THR A 129 16.80 0.19 -4.91
N CYS A 130 18.07 -0.16 -4.67
CA CYS A 130 18.56 -0.52 -3.33
C CYS A 130 18.44 0.63 -2.33
N ALA A 131 18.71 1.86 -2.77
CA ALA A 131 18.72 3.03 -1.89
C ALA A 131 17.33 3.59 -1.59
N TYR A 132 16.36 3.41 -2.49
CA TYR A 132 15.10 4.16 -2.42
C TYR A 132 13.83 3.32 -2.43
N ASN A 133 13.88 2.02 -2.73
CA ASN A 133 12.69 1.16 -2.66
C ASN A 133 12.41 0.75 -1.20
N ASP A 134 11.50 1.47 -0.55
CA ASP A 134 11.30 1.38 0.90
C ASP A 134 9.80 1.23 1.24
N LEU A 135 9.14 0.23 0.65
CA LEU A 135 7.74 -0.10 0.90
C LEU A 135 7.62 -1.45 1.59
N ALA A 136 6.80 -1.49 2.63
CA ALA A 136 6.29 -2.74 3.19
C ALA A 136 4.77 -2.70 3.34
N LEU A 137 4.14 -3.87 3.26
CA LEU A 137 2.70 -4.06 3.45
C LEU A 137 2.45 -5.03 4.60
N VAL A 138 1.54 -4.65 5.48
CA VAL A 138 1.07 -5.46 6.59
C VAL A 138 -0.36 -5.86 6.33
N ARG A 139 -0.63 -7.16 6.25
CA ARG A 139 -1.98 -7.69 6.16
C ARG A 139 -2.66 -7.51 7.52
N ILE A 140 -3.79 -6.83 7.51
CA ILE A 140 -4.62 -6.61 8.70
C ILE A 140 -5.35 -7.91 9.04
N ASP A 141 -5.46 -8.24 10.34
CA ASP A 141 -6.26 -9.39 10.77
C ASP A 141 -7.70 -9.22 10.28
N PRO A 142 -8.33 -10.24 9.69
CA PRO A 142 -9.71 -10.15 9.18
C PRO A 142 -10.73 -9.64 10.21
N ALA A 143 -10.50 -9.88 11.52
CA ALA A 143 -11.36 -9.37 12.59
C ALA A 143 -11.33 -7.83 12.70
N ASP A 144 -10.31 -7.19 12.17
CA ASP A 144 -10.11 -5.74 12.21
C ASP A 144 -10.36 -5.04 10.86
N ALA A 145 -10.59 -5.79 9.78
CA ALA A 145 -10.80 -5.23 8.44
C ALA A 145 -11.95 -4.20 8.40
N ALA A 146 -13.03 -4.44 9.14
CA ALA A 146 -14.16 -3.51 9.24
C ALA A 146 -13.88 -2.24 10.06
N LYS A 147 -12.70 -2.10 10.66
CA LYS A 147 -12.27 -0.89 11.40
C LYS A 147 -11.41 0.04 10.55
N VAL A 148 -11.13 -0.34 9.30
CA VAL A 148 -10.21 0.35 8.41
C VAL A 148 -10.93 1.44 7.63
N ASN A 149 -10.28 2.59 7.46
CA ASN A 149 -10.66 3.61 6.47
C ASN A 149 -9.42 4.05 5.69
N PRO A 150 -9.48 4.15 4.35
CA PRO A 150 -8.34 4.52 3.53
C PRO A 150 -8.03 6.02 3.51
N SER A 151 -8.90 6.88 4.05
CA SER A 151 -8.71 8.33 3.98
C SER A 151 -7.59 8.81 4.89
N ILE A 152 -6.77 9.73 4.39
CA ILE A 152 -5.72 10.36 5.18
C ILE A 152 -6.34 11.41 6.10
N PRO A 153 -6.12 11.34 7.41
CA PRO A 153 -6.62 12.33 8.35
C PRO A 153 -6.20 13.75 7.94
N HIS A 154 -7.05 14.73 8.22
CA HIS A 154 -6.87 16.13 7.86
C HIS A 154 -6.99 16.40 6.35
N TRP A 155 -6.28 15.65 5.48
CA TRP A 155 -6.21 15.96 4.05
C TRP A 155 -7.31 15.30 3.21
N GLY A 156 -7.83 14.13 3.61
CA GLY A 156 -8.65 13.29 2.73
C GLY A 156 -7.82 12.58 1.65
N GLY A 157 -8.45 12.02 0.65
CA GLY A 157 -7.77 11.18 -0.34
C GLY A 157 -7.26 9.85 0.25
N PRO A 158 -6.46 9.06 -0.47
CA PRO A 158 -5.94 9.37 -1.81
C PRO A 158 -7.03 9.34 -2.90
N THR A 159 -6.87 10.19 -3.91
CA THR A 159 -7.76 10.24 -5.08
C THR A 159 -7.36 9.24 -6.17
N GLY A 160 -6.25 8.57 -6.01
CA GLY A 160 -5.64 7.61 -6.92
C GLY A 160 -4.13 7.54 -6.73
N LEU A 161 -3.44 6.85 -7.63
CA LEU A 161 -1.97 6.71 -7.62
C LEU A 161 -1.34 7.76 -8.54
N ASN A 162 -0.28 8.41 -8.09
CA ASN A 162 0.59 9.20 -8.96
C ASN A 162 1.62 8.26 -9.61
N THR A 163 1.63 8.22 -10.94
CA THR A 163 2.53 7.36 -11.73
C THR A 163 3.57 8.15 -12.52
N THR A 164 3.62 9.47 -12.33
CA THR A 164 4.45 10.37 -13.14
C THR A 164 5.49 11.15 -12.34
N GLY A 165 5.48 10.98 -11.01
CA GLY A 165 6.26 11.82 -10.11
C GLY A 165 5.74 13.26 -10.05
N VAL A 166 6.51 14.14 -9.47
CA VAL A 166 6.15 15.55 -9.29
C VAL A 166 7.33 16.48 -9.65
N PRO A 167 7.09 17.57 -10.39
CA PRO A 167 8.10 18.61 -10.63
C PRO A 167 8.51 19.30 -9.32
N ALA A 168 9.71 19.90 -9.33
CA ALA A 168 10.13 20.79 -8.27
C ALA A 168 9.17 21.99 -8.13
N GLY A 169 8.88 22.39 -6.89
CA GLY A 169 7.91 23.43 -6.56
C GLY A 169 6.46 22.96 -6.50
N THR A 170 6.17 21.69 -6.80
CA THR A 170 4.83 21.11 -6.62
C THR A 170 4.52 20.96 -5.13
N GLN A 171 3.33 21.40 -4.73
CA GLN A 171 2.86 21.23 -3.35
C GLN A 171 2.64 19.75 -3.03
N VAL A 172 3.04 19.34 -1.84
CA VAL A 172 2.86 18.00 -1.31
C VAL A 172 2.25 18.05 0.09
N HIS A 173 1.54 16.98 0.46
CA HIS A 173 0.86 16.86 1.74
C HIS A 173 1.18 15.51 2.38
N SER A 174 1.26 15.49 3.71
CA SER A 174 1.52 14.28 4.46
C SER A 174 0.86 14.33 5.83
N TYR A 175 0.79 13.19 6.50
CA TYR A 175 0.33 13.06 7.87
C TYR A 175 1.23 12.08 8.62
N GLY A 176 2.12 12.61 9.46
CA GLY A 176 3.02 11.82 10.28
C GLY A 176 2.50 11.68 11.71
N ASN A 177 2.94 10.64 12.41
CA ASN A 177 2.49 10.37 13.80
C ASN A 177 3.63 9.82 14.67
N SER A 178 4.75 10.53 14.69
CA SER A 178 5.88 10.18 15.56
C SER A 178 5.51 10.26 17.03
N SER A 179 5.86 9.25 17.81
CA SER A 179 5.74 9.27 19.28
C SER A 179 6.54 10.40 19.94
N LEU A 180 7.57 10.92 19.27
CA LEU A 180 8.34 12.07 19.73
C LEU A 180 7.52 13.37 19.74
N ARG A 181 6.37 13.41 19.08
CA ARG A 181 5.42 14.54 19.14
C ARG A 181 4.50 14.48 20.35
N GLN A 182 4.62 13.44 21.19
CA GLN A 182 3.91 13.29 22.46
C GLN A 182 2.37 13.42 22.32
N GLY A 183 1.79 12.91 21.20
CA GLY A 183 0.36 12.94 20.94
C GLY A 183 -0.18 14.32 20.52
N ILE A 184 0.67 15.30 20.22
CA ILE A 184 0.23 16.62 19.72
C ILE A 184 -0.22 16.47 18.27
N ALA A 185 -1.49 16.12 18.05
CA ALA A 185 -2.07 15.85 16.74
C ALA A 185 -1.96 17.03 15.76
N LEU A 186 -1.89 18.26 16.26
CA LEU A 186 -1.69 19.47 15.45
C LEU A 186 -0.36 19.48 14.69
N LEU A 187 0.63 18.68 15.11
CA LEU A 187 1.94 18.57 14.46
C LEU A 187 1.98 17.44 13.43
N SER A 188 0.91 16.67 13.27
CA SER A 188 0.84 15.53 12.35
C SER A 188 0.65 15.95 10.90
N PRO A 189 -0.28 16.88 10.56
CA PRO A 189 -0.41 17.34 9.17
C PRO A 189 0.83 18.09 8.72
N LYS A 190 1.31 17.80 7.52
CA LYS A 190 2.46 18.42 6.89
C LYS A 190 2.09 18.91 5.50
N THR A 191 2.56 20.08 5.14
CA THR A 191 2.53 20.57 3.76
C THR A 191 3.89 21.16 3.41
N GLY A 192 4.24 21.09 2.15
CA GLY A 192 5.51 21.60 1.67
C GLY A 192 5.63 21.51 0.16
N LEU A 193 6.85 21.51 -0.32
CA LEU A 193 7.16 21.51 -1.74
C LEU A 193 8.07 20.32 -2.08
N SER A 194 7.79 19.70 -3.21
CA SER A 194 8.70 18.77 -3.85
C SER A 194 9.93 19.53 -4.38
N LEU A 195 11.09 18.91 -4.28
CA LEU A 195 12.32 19.38 -4.90
C LEU A 195 12.56 18.69 -6.27
N GLY A 196 11.57 17.95 -6.74
CA GLY A 196 11.61 17.18 -7.99
C GLY A 196 11.66 15.66 -7.74
N THR A 197 11.97 14.94 -8.80
CA THR A 197 12.15 13.48 -8.77
C THR A 197 13.60 13.16 -9.09
N THR A 198 14.24 12.30 -8.30
CA THR A 198 15.64 11.90 -8.41
C THR A 198 15.81 10.39 -8.25
N GLY A 199 17.04 9.88 -8.16
CA GLY A 199 17.29 8.46 -7.96
C GLY A 199 16.64 7.60 -9.05
N GLY A 200 16.89 7.90 -10.32
CA GLY A 200 16.28 7.15 -11.42
C GLY A 200 14.73 7.14 -11.43
N GLY A 201 14.09 8.02 -10.66
CA GLY A 201 12.65 8.07 -10.48
C GLY A 201 12.14 7.40 -9.19
N TRP A 202 13.03 6.89 -8.37
CA TRP A 202 12.68 6.16 -7.15
C TRP A 202 12.36 7.06 -5.96
N THR A 203 12.80 8.32 -5.97
CA THR A 203 12.60 9.20 -4.81
C THR A 203 12.21 10.62 -5.18
N HIS A 204 11.40 11.22 -4.30
CA HIS A 204 10.97 12.61 -4.36
C HIS A 204 11.47 13.31 -3.10
N PRO A 205 12.61 14.04 -3.17
CA PRO A 205 13.01 14.89 -2.07
C PRO A 205 11.95 15.98 -1.85
N VAL A 206 11.58 16.21 -0.59
CA VAL A 206 10.55 17.19 -0.22
C VAL A 206 11.02 18.05 0.94
N TYR A 207 10.53 19.28 1.01
CA TYR A 207 10.72 20.15 2.15
C TYR A 207 9.37 20.57 2.72
N THR A 208 9.07 20.16 3.94
CA THR A 208 7.78 20.43 4.60
C THR A 208 7.93 21.37 5.78
N VAL A 209 6.89 22.13 6.09
CA VAL A 209 6.87 23.09 7.21
C VAL A 209 7.18 22.40 8.54
N THR A 210 6.64 21.21 8.76
CA THR A 210 7.05 20.33 9.86
C THR A 210 7.76 19.13 9.25
N PRO A 211 9.10 19.09 9.24
CA PRO A 211 9.82 17.97 8.61
C PRO A 211 9.45 16.64 9.26
N GLY A 212 9.57 15.57 8.50
CA GLY A 212 9.49 14.21 9.03
C GLY A 212 10.63 13.97 9.99
N ILE A 213 10.32 13.42 11.15
CA ILE A 213 11.28 13.07 12.20
C ILE A 213 11.18 11.56 12.48
N PRO A 214 12.12 10.96 13.23
CA PRO A 214 12.04 9.55 13.59
C PRO A 214 10.65 9.18 14.13
N GLY A 215 10.07 8.09 13.63
CA GLY A 215 8.70 7.67 13.90
C GLY A 215 7.65 8.19 12.90
N ASP A 216 7.92 9.26 12.14
CA ASP A 216 7.12 9.62 10.96
C ASP A 216 7.44 8.73 9.76
N SER A 217 8.49 7.93 9.81
CA SER A 217 8.87 6.93 8.81
C SER A 217 7.68 6.11 8.35
N GLY A 218 7.53 5.94 7.05
CA GLY A 218 6.40 5.21 6.49
C GLY A 218 5.19 6.07 6.16
N SER A 219 5.08 7.32 6.64
CA SER A 219 3.90 8.18 6.38
C SER A 219 3.62 8.37 4.90
N ALA A 220 2.33 8.50 4.59
CA ALA A 220 1.84 8.79 3.24
C ALA A 220 2.22 10.20 2.78
N PHE A 221 2.63 10.32 1.53
CA PHE A 221 2.71 11.60 0.83
C PHE A 221 1.73 11.65 -0.34
N LEU A 222 0.98 12.74 -0.40
CA LEU A 222 0.07 13.08 -1.49
C LEU A 222 0.66 14.21 -2.34
N ASP A 223 0.36 14.18 -3.64
CA ASP A 223 0.62 15.32 -4.53
C ASP A 223 -0.46 16.42 -4.39
N ALA A 224 -0.33 17.50 -5.16
CA ALA A 224 -1.26 18.62 -5.14
C ALA A 224 -2.70 18.28 -5.58
N GLN A 225 -2.92 17.12 -6.20
CA GLN A 225 -4.24 16.60 -6.58
C GLN A 225 -4.78 15.56 -5.60
N GLY A 226 -4.05 15.28 -4.51
CA GLY A 226 -4.41 14.26 -3.54
C GLY A 226 -4.14 12.84 -3.99
N ARG A 227 -3.33 12.63 -5.03
CA ARG A 227 -2.92 11.29 -5.45
C ARG A 227 -1.77 10.81 -4.58
N ALA A 228 -1.76 9.52 -4.27
CA ALA A 228 -0.69 8.86 -3.53
C ALA A 228 0.63 8.97 -4.31
N LEU A 229 1.58 9.71 -3.76
CA LEU A 229 2.89 9.96 -4.36
C LEU A 229 3.92 8.95 -3.87
N GLY A 230 4.00 8.77 -2.56
CA GLY A 230 5.05 7.94 -2.00
C GLY A 230 5.00 7.79 -0.49
N VAL A 231 6.06 7.21 0.03
CA VAL A 231 6.25 6.79 1.43
C VAL A 231 7.43 7.53 2.03
N LEU A 232 7.27 8.15 3.19
CA LEU A 232 8.37 8.79 3.90
C LEU A 232 9.44 7.76 4.27
N SER A 233 10.61 7.89 3.68
CA SER A 233 11.73 6.98 3.87
C SER A 233 12.78 7.56 4.82
N THR A 234 13.43 8.66 4.46
CA THR A 234 14.58 9.16 5.20
C THR A 234 14.51 10.65 5.50
N LEU A 235 15.25 11.07 6.51
CA LEU A 235 15.56 12.47 6.79
C LEU A 235 16.96 12.78 6.25
N ALA A 236 17.05 13.70 5.30
CA ALA A 236 18.33 14.09 4.71
C ALA A 236 19.07 15.10 5.58
N ILE A 237 20.38 14.92 5.66
CA ILE A 237 21.30 15.88 6.29
C ILE A 237 21.89 16.83 5.23
N ALA A 238 22.05 16.35 4.00
CA ALA A 238 22.58 17.07 2.85
C ALA A 238 21.91 16.54 1.57
N PRO A 239 21.85 17.32 0.46
CA PRO A 239 22.37 18.68 0.31
C PRO A 239 21.48 19.75 0.96
N ILE A 240 20.23 19.44 1.30
CA ILE A 240 19.28 20.35 1.95
C ILE A 240 18.95 19.74 3.33
N PRO A 241 19.53 20.25 4.41
CA PRO A 241 19.25 19.75 5.75
C PRO A 241 17.76 19.82 6.08
N LEU A 242 17.25 18.80 6.75
CA LEU A 242 15.83 18.65 7.13
C LEU A 242 14.87 18.43 5.95
N SER A 243 15.36 18.19 4.73
CA SER A 243 14.51 17.61 3.69
C SER A 243 14.27 16.13 3.96
N ASN A 244 13.16 15.62 3.48
CA ASN A 244 12.85 14.21 3.55
C ASN A 244 12.92 13.58 2.15
N ASN A 245 13.35 12.33 2.06
CA ASN A 245 13.17 11.53 0.85
C ASN A 245 11.89 10.73 0.95
N VAL A 246 11.12 10.76 -0.12
CA VAL A 246 9.85 10.03 -0.27
C VAL A 246 10.05 8.97 -1.34
N SER A 247 10.01 7.70 -0.96
CA SER A 247 10.08 6.56 -1.88
C SER A 247 8.86 6.57 -2.82
N ASP A 248 9.08 6.43 -4.13
CA ASP A 248 7.99 6.45 -5.12
C ASP A 248 7.09 5.23 -4.98
N LEU A 249 5.80 5.47 -4.70
CA LEU A 249 4.85 4.38 -4.44
C LEU A 249 4.54 3.58 -5.70
N SER A 250 4.44 4.22 -6.86
CA SER A 250 4.11 3.53 -8.12
C SER A 250 5.20 2.53 -8.48
N ARG A 251 6.47 2.94 -8.44
CA ARG A 251 7.61 2.06 -8.69
C ARG A 251 7.72 0.93 -7.66
N ALA A 252 7.49 1.24 -6.38
CA ALA A 252 7.53 0.23 -5.34
C ALA A 252 6.44 -0.84 -5.53
N LEU A 253 5.22 -0.44 -5.93
CA LEU A 253 4.15 -1.37 -6.26
C LEU A 253 4.44 -2.18 -7.53
N ASP A 254 5.01 -1.56 -8.55
CA ASP A 254 5.40 -2.27 -9.78
C ASP A 254 6.53 -3.28 -9.49
N TYR A 255 7.49 -2.92 -8.63
CA TYR A 255 8.54 -3.84 -8.18
C TYR A 255 7.94 -5.04 -7.41
N MET A 256 7.02 -4.77 -6.47
CA MET A 256 6.31 -5.83 -5.75
C MET A 256 5.62 -6.81 -6.71
N ARG A 257 4.87 -6.30 -7.68
CA ARG A 257 4.15 -7.11 -8.67
C ARG A 257 5.08 -7.92 -9.56
N ALA A 258 6.23 -7.36 -9.92
CA ALA A 258 7.22 -8.03 -10.77
C ALA A 258 7.94 -9.18 -10.06
N HIS A 259 8.07 -9.13 -8.74
CA HIS A 259 8.93 -10.05 -7.97
C HIS A 259 8.19 -10.91 -6.95
N THR A 260 6.86 -10.78 -6.83
CA THR A 260 6.04 -11.55 -5.88
C THR A 260 4.72 -11.98 -6.52
N ALA A 261 3.95 -12.81 -5.82
CA ALA A 261 2.60 -13.22 -6.22
C ALA A 261 1.51 -12.26 -5.70
N LEU A 262 1.85 -10.99 -5.40
CA LEU A 262 0.95 -9.98 -4.86
C LEU A 262 0.47 -8.98 -5.93
N ASP A 263 0.35 -9.44 -7.17
CA ASP A 263 -0.04 -8.65 -8.34
C ASP A 263 -1.47 -8.11 -8.28
N ALA A 264 -2.35 -8.78 -7.53
CA ALA A 264 -3.74 -8.36 -7.33
C ALA A 264 -3.90 -7.18 -6.35
N ILE A 265 -2.87 -6.85 -5.56
CA ILE A 265 -2.94 -5.77 -4.56
C ILE A 265 -3.02 -4.41 -5.25
N GLN A 266 -4.01 -3.61 -4.84
CA GLN A 266 -4.29 -2.28 -5.35
C GLN A 266 -4.47 -1.27 -4.23
N LEU A 267 -4.13 -0.01 -4.51
CA LEU A 267 -4.38 1.11 -3.62
C LEU A 267 -5.90 1.31 -3.45
N ALA A 268 -6.37 1.41 -2.21
CA ALA A 268 -7.73 1.83 -1.90
C ALA A 268 -7.85 3.36 -1.94
N SER A 269 -8.88 3.87 -2.63
CA SER A 269 -9.18 5.30 -2.63
C SER A 269 -9.81 5.73 -1.30
N GLY A 270 -9.48 6.95 -0.86
CA GLY A 270 -10.14 7.55 0.30
C GLY A 270 -11.62 7.87 0.03
N ASP A 271 -12.46 7.77 1.05
CA ASP A 271 -13.87 8.17 1.00
C ASP A 271 -14.08 9.64 1.36
N LEU A 272 -13.11 10.29 2.00
CA LEU A 272 -13.10 11.73 2.22
C LEU A 272 -12.48 12.45 1.03
N ALA A 273 -13.16 13.49 0.56
CA ALA A 273 -12.65 14.35 -0.50
C ALA A 273 -11.30 14.98 -0.07
N PHE A 274 -10.33 14.95 -0.98
CA PHE A 274 -9.06 15.63 -0.75
C PHE A 274 -9.24 17.15 -0.66
N ASN A 275 -8.63 17.76 0.34
CA ASN A 275 -8.61 19.22 0.53
C ASN A 275 -7.20 19.71 0.86
N GLY A 276 -6.40 19.98 -0.17
CA GLY A 276 -5.04 20.51 -0.05
C GLY A 276 -4.97 22.00 0.32
N ALA A 277 -6.11 22.71 0.38
CA ALA A 277 -6.17 24.11 0.80
C ALA A 277 -6.21 24.28 2.32
N GLN A 278 -6.37 23.19 3.08
CA GLN A 278 -6.32 23.25 4.53
C GLN A 278 -4.93 23.67 5.00
N LEU A 279 -4.90 24.48 6.04
CA LEU A 279 -3.63 24.82 6.69
C LEU A 279 -3.17 23.64 7.57
N PRO A 280 -1.88 23.30 7.57
CA PRO A 280 -1.33 22.38 8.57
C PRO A 280 -1.53 23.00 9.96
N LEU A 281 -1.39 22.19 11.01
CA LEU A 281 -1.53 22.62 12.41
C LEU A 281 -2.97 22.91 12.84
N GLY A 282 -3.98 22.53 12.09
CA GLY A 282 -5.38 22.77 12.48
C GLY A 282 -5.74 24.26 12.64
N LEU A 283 -4.95 25.16 12.07
CA LEU A 283 -5.18 26.61 12.07
C LEU A 283 -6.26 27.00 11.04
N GLY A 284 -7.20 26.12 10.76
CA GLY A 284 -8.42 26.45 10.04
C GLY A 284 -9.30 27.33 10.93
N LEU A 285 -9.52 28.56 10.51
CA LEU A 285 -10.51 29.48 11.10
C LEU A 285 -11.92 28.97 10.82
#